data_2b84e566ecd977c8ce3935641ff479e4
#
_entry.id   2b84e566ecd977c8ce3935641ff479e4
#
_cell.length_a   1.000
_cell.length_b   1.000
_cell.length_c   1.000
_cell.angle_alpha   90.00
_cell.angle_beta   90.00
_cell.angle_gamma   90.00
#
_symmetry.space_group_name_H-M   'P 1'
#
loop_
_entity.id
_entity.type
_entity.pdbx_description
1 polymer ?
#
loop_
_entity_poly.entity_id
_entity_poly.type
_entity_poly.pdbx_seq_one_letter_code
_entity_poly.pdbx_strand_id
1 'polypeptide(L)'
;DAVNLVYEKAARKQIPIKSGYIPDLLLYHNAKWTSEVFVNLLENAVKYTGEGGTIQIDLNQYEMYAEIRITDTGIGIRKEEIPRIFQRFYRSKDVENLEGSGIGLYLSRLIAEKEKGYIQVESVYGKGSCFSVFLRMEK
;
A
#
# COMPACT_ATOMS: atom_id res chain seq x y z
N ASP A 1 -10.74 -14.28 2.80
CA ASP A 1 -10.96 -12.99 2.16
C ASP A 1 -9.67 -12.46 1.52
N ALA A 2 -9.72 -11.32 0.87
CA ALA A 2 -8.60 -10.77 0.15
C ALA A 2 -7.40 -10.45 1.06
N VAL A 3 -7.66 -9.96 2.26
CA VAL A 3 -6.60 -9.65 3.23
C VAL A 3 -5.87 -10.93 3.63
N ASN A 4 -6.62 -11.99 3.94
CA ASN A 4 -6.01 -13.27 4.32
C ASN A 4 -5.16 -13.85 3.20
N LEU A 5 -5.57 -13.70 1.95
CA LEU A 5 -4.79 -14.16 0.81
C LEU A 5 -3.45 -13.45 0.71
N VAL A 6 -3.42 -12.14 0.99
CA VAL A 6 -2.17 -11.39 0.97
C VAL A 6 -1.24 -11.84 2.09
N TYR A 7 -1.78 -12.07 3.31
CA TYR A 7 -0.99 -12.59 4.41
C TYR A 7 -0.40 -13.97 4.09
N GLU A 8 -1.17 -14.82 3.41
CA GLU A 8 -0.68 -16.13 2.97
C GLU A 8 0.46 -16.00 1.96
N LYS A 9 0.35 -15.07 1.01
CA LYS A 9 1.41 -14.82 0.04
C LYS A 9 2.69 -14.34 0.74
N ALA A 10 2.57 -13.46 1.72
CA ALA A 10 3.71 -12.98 2.48
C ALA A 10 4.37 -14.14 3.25
N ALA A 11 3.57 -15.00 3.86
CA ALA A 11 4.08 -16.14 4.61
C ALA A 11 4.87 -17.09 3.70
N ARG A 12 4.39 -17.32 2.48
CA ARG A 12 5.11 -18.17 1.52
C ARG A 12 6.46 -17.58 1.10
N LYS A 13 6.56 -16.26 1.07
CA LYS A 13 7.80 -15.56 0.78
C LYS A 13 8.66 -15.35 2.02
N GLN A 14 8.21 -15.80 3.18
CA GLN A 14 8.88 -15.63 4.46
C GLN A 14 9.07 -14.15 4.81
N ILE A 15 8.04 -13.34 4.55
CA ILE A 15 8.03 -11.93 4.85
C ILE A 15 7.11 -11.70 6.05
N PRO A 16 7.66 -11.33 7.22
CA PRO A 16 6.80 -10.96 8.35
C PRO A 16 6.11 -9.64 8.11
N ILE A 17 4.82 -9.60 8.44
CA ILE A 17 4.03 -8.37 8.40
C ILE A 17 3.77 -7.97 9.85
N LYS A 18 4.30 -6.81 10.24
CA LYS A 18 4.10 -6.27 11.58
C LYS A 18 3.05 -5.18 11.52
N SER A 19 2.05 -5.27 12.37
CA SER A 19 1.01 -4.25 12.43
C SER A 19 0.85 -3.74 13.85
N GLY A 20 0.66 -2.42 13.97
CA GLY A 20 0.31 -1.80 15.23
C GLY A 20 -1.19 -1.90 15.47
N TYR A 21 -1.63 -1.18 16.51
CA TYR A 21 -3.05 -1.12 16.84
C TYR A 21 -3.85 -0.45 15.73
N ILE A 22 -4.93 -1.10 15.30
CA ILE A 22 -5.85 -0.56 14.31
C ILE A 22 -7.13 -0.13 15.02
N PRO A 23 -7.40 1.19 15.15
CA PRO A 23 -8.63 1.64 15.81
C PRO A 23 -9.87 1.22 15.03
N ASP A 24 -10.93 0.87 15.76
CA ASP A 24 -12.21 0.47 15.16
C ASP A 24 -12.79 1.56 14.25
N LEU A 25 -12.41 2.81 14.47
CA LEU A 25 -12.90 3.94 13.70
C LEU A 25 -12.66 3.80 12.19
N LEU A 26 -11.58 3.16 11.80
CA LEU A 26 -11.28 2.93 10.39
C LEU A 26 -12.22 1.92 9.76
N LEU A 27 -12.77 1.04 10.56
CA LEU A 27 -13.71 0.03 10.07
C LEU A 27 -15.05 0.65 9.66
N TYR A 28 -15.35 1.84 10.18
CA TYR A 28 -16.61 2.53 9.88
C TYR A 28 -16.50 3.48 8.68
N HIS A 29 -15.30 3.81 8.25
CA HIS A 29 -15.10 4.71 7.13
C HIS A 29 -15.17 3.94 5.81
N ASN A 30 -16.36 3.87 5.21
CA ASN A 30 -16.60 3.18 3.94
C ASN A 30 -15.74 1.91 3.79
N ALA A 31 -16.00 0.93 4.65
CA ALA A 31 -15.14 -0.24 4.83
C ALA A 31 -14.76 -0.95 3.52
N LYS A 32 -15.66 -0.95 2.54
CA LYS A 32 -15.40 -1.60 1.25
C LYS A 32 -14.25 -0.92 0.49
N TRP A 33 -14.29 0.39 0.36
CA TRP A 33 -13.28 1.14 -0.38
C TRP A 33 -11.95 1.20 0.37
N THR A 34 -12.02 1.38 1.69
CA THR A 34 -10.82 1.36 2.54
C THR A 34 -10.13 0.01 2.46
N SER A 35 -10.89 -1.07 2.52
CA SER A 35 -10.35 -2.41 2.40
C SER A 35 -9.69 -2.63 1.04
N GLU A 36 -10.28 -2.14 -0.04
CA GLU A 36 -9.75 -2.27 -1.39
C GLU A 36 -8.38 -1.56 -1.50
N VAL A 37 -8.29 -0.33 -1.01
CA VAL A 37 -7.01 0.41 -1.03
C VAL A 37 -5.97 -0.30 -0.18
N PHE A 38 -6.34 -0.74 1.02
CA PHE A 38 -5.44 -1.45 1.92
C PHE A 38 -4.87 -2.71 1.27
N VAL A 39 -5.74 -3.53 0.68
CA VAL A 39 -5.32 -4.77 0.02
C VAL A 39 -4.39 -4.47 -1.14
N ASN A 40 -4.72 -3.48 -1.96
CA ASN A 40 -3.88 -3.12 -3.11
C ASN A 40 -2.49 -2.68 -2.69
N LEU A 41 -2.39 -1.84 -1.65
CA LEU A 41 -1.10 -1.38 -1.15
C LEU A 41 -0.31 -2.50 -0.51
N LEU A 42 -0.98 -3.37 0.23
CA LEU A 42 -0.33 -4.49 0.89
C LEU A 42 0.17 -5.51 -0.14
N GLU A 43 -0.63 -5.84 -1.15
CA GLU A 43 -0.21 -6.72 -2.24
C GLU A 43 1.02 -6.17 -2.95
N ASN A 44 1.04 -4.87 -3.18
CA ASN A 44 2.17 -4.21 -3.80
C ASN A 44 3.44 -4.37 -2.95
N ALA A 45 3.32 -4.17 -1.64
CA ALA A 45 4.45 -4.34 -0.73
C ALA A 45 4.97 -5.78 -0.74
N VAL A 46 4.09 -6.78 -0.70
CA VAL A 46 4.49 -8.19 -0.73
C VAL A 46 5.18 -8.51 -2.06
N LYS A 47 4.66 -7.99 -3.16
CA LYS A 47 5.19 -8.24 -4.49
C LYS A 47 6.62 -7.74 -4.64
N TYR A 48 6.90 -6.55 -4.13
CA TYR A 48 8.20 -5.90 -4.31
C TYR A 48 9.21 -6.20 -3.21
N THR A 49 8.81 -6.95 -2.19
CA THR A 49 9.71 -7.34 -1.10
C THR A 49 10.18 -8.77 -1.33
N GLY A 50 11.49 -8.98 -1.30
CA GLY A 50 12.06 -10.30 -1.44
C GLY A 50 12.05 -11.08 -0.14
N GLU A 51 12.39 -12.36 -0.24
CA GLU A 51 12.53 -13.24 0.93
C GLU A 51 13.52 -12.64 1.92
N GLY A 52 13.16 -12.67 3.18
CA GLY A 52 13.98 -12.08 4.24
C GLY A 52 13.70 -10.62 4.52
N GLY A 53 12.86 -9.96 3.70
CA GLY A 53 12.45 -8.60 3.96
C GLY A 53 11.34 -8.51 4.99
N THR A 54 10.89 -7.29 5.28
CA THR A 54 9.82 -7.06 6.24
C THR A 54 8.82 -6.04 5.71
N ILE A 55 7.60 -6.12 6.21
CA ILE A 55 6.54 -5.15 5.92
C ILE A 55 6.00 -4.68 7.27
N GLN A 56 5.82 -3.39 7.42
CA GLN A 56 5.24 -2.80 8.61
C GLN A 56 4.02 -1.97 8.26
N ILE A 57 2.95 -2.14 9.03
CA ILE A 57 1.71 -1.39 8.86
C ILE A 57 1.54 -0.51 10.09
N ASP A 58 1.46 0.79 9.87
CA ASP A 58 1.21 1.77 10.93
C ASP A 58 -0.06 2.53 10.64
N LEU A 59 -0.73 2.92 11.70
CA LEU A 59 -1.94 3.70 11.61
C LEU A 59 -1.82 4.92 12.48
N ASN A 60 -2.00 6.10 11.88
CA ASN A 60 -1.96 7.36 12.58
C ASN A 60 -3.30 8.06 12.42
N GLN A 61 -3.80 8.61 13.53
CA GLN A 61 -5.05 9.33 13.52
C GLN A 61 -4.80 10.80 13.75
N TYR A 62 -5.26 11.61 12.81
CA TYR A 62 -5.20 13.07 12.90
C TYR A 62 -6.61 13.59 13.09
N GLU A 63 -6.75 14.89 13.32
CA GLU A 63 -8.04 15.49 13.60
C GLU A 63 -9.09 15.20 12.52
N MET A 64 -8.71 15.32 11.24
CA MET A 64 -9.63 15.16 10.12
C MET A 64 -9.30 13.98 9.23
N TYR A 65 -8.16 13.33 9.45
CA TYR A 65 -7.69 12.25 8.59
C TYR A 65 -7.18 11.07 9.40
N ALA A 66 -7.33 9.90 8.82
CA ALA A 66 -6.60 8.72 9.27
C ALA A 66 -5.56 8.38 8.21
N GLU A 67 -4.38 8.02 8.64
CA GLU A 67 -3.28 7.64 7.75
C GLU A 67 -2.97 6.16 7.94
N ILE A 68 -2.98 5.41 6.84
CA ILE A 68 -2.49 4.04 6.84
C ILE A 68 -1.15 4.06 6.13
N ARG A 69 -0.08 3.65 6.83
CA ARG A 69 1.27 3.58 6.28
C ARG A 69 1.68 2.14 6.12
N ILE A 70 2.14 1.80 4.93
CA ILE A 70 2.67 0.47 4.64
C ILE A 70 4.10 0.65 4.18
N THR A 71 5.04 0.20 5.03
CA THR A 71 6.46 0.33 4.79
C THR A 71 7.04 -1.03 4.48
N ASP A 72 7.78 -1.13 3.38
CA ASP A 72 8.46 -2.37 3.02
C ASP A 72 9.96 -2.14 2.88
N THR A 73 10.72 -3.22 3.03
CA THR A 73 12.17 -3.23 2.83
C THR A 73 12.53 -3.86 1.49
N GLY A 74 11.68 -3.63 0.48
CA GLY A 74 11.84 -4.19 -0.85
C GLY A 74 12.83 -3.44 -1.72
N ILE A 75 12.65 -3.59 -3.02
CA ILE A 75 13.58 -3.01 -3.99
C ILE A 75 13.52 -1.49 -4.07
N GLY A 76 12.44 -0.88 -3.57
CA GLY A 76 12.23 0.54 -3.72
C GLY A 76 11.82 0.93 -5.13
N ILE A 77 11.73 2.22 -5.37
CA ILE A 77 11.29 2.76 -6.66
C ILE A 77 12.35 3.73 -7.15
N ARG A 78 12.73 3.61 -8.42
CA ARG A 78 13.68 4.54 -9.02
C ARG A 78 13.08 5.95 -9.00
N LYS A 79 13.90 6.92 -8.67
CA LYS A 79 13.47 8.31 -8.51
C LYS A 79 12.69 8.82 -9.73
N GLU A 80 13.16 8.49 -10.91
CA GLU A 80 12.51 8.93 -12.15
C GLU A 80 11.18 8.24 -12.42
N GLU A 81 10.90 7.14 -11.75
CA GLU A 81 9.64 6.41 -11.91
C GLU A 81 8.57 6.85 -10.92
N ILE A 82 8.95 7.46 -9.80
CA ILE A 82 7.99 7.86 -8.76
C ILE A 82 6.81 8.65 -9.32
N PRO A 83 6.99 9.66 -10.19
CA PRO A 83 5.85 10.39 -10.74
C PRO A 83 4.92 9.58 -11.63
N ARG A 84 5.32 8.38 -12.02
CA ARG A 84 4.59 7.56 -12.99
C ARG A 84 3.87 6.36 -12.38
N ILE A 85 4.21 6.00 -11.14
CA ILE A 85 3.71 4.73 -10.56
C ILE A 85 2.20 4.69 -10.38
N PHE A 86 1.53 5.83 -10.33
CA PHE A 86 0.07 5.88 -10.20
C PHE A 86 -0.64 5.98 -11.55
N GLN A 87 0.11 5.98 -12.65
CA GLN A 87 -0.50 6.00 -13.98
C GLN A 87 -1.12 4.63 -14.30
N ARG A 88 -2.24 4.66 -14.98
CA ARG A 88 -2.92 3.44 -15.37
C ARG A 88 -2.02 2.57 -16.25
N PHE A 89 -1.93 1.28 -15.90
CA PHE A 89 -1.13 0.28 -16.60
C PHE A 89 0.38 0.50 -16.54
N TYR A 90 0.86 1.48 -15.77
CA TYR A 90 2.30 1.66 -15.63
C TYR A 90 2.90 0.55 -14.78
N ARG A 91 4.03 0.03 -15.24
CA ARG A 91 4.81 -0.97 -14.52
C ARG A 91 6.29 -0.59 -14.58
N SER A 92 6.94 -0.60 -13.42
CA SER A 92 8.37 -0.38 -13.34
C SER A 92 9.13 -1.46 -14.11
N LYS A 93 10.27 -1.08 -14.70
CA LYS A 93 11.15 -2.05 -15.39
C LYS A 93 11.61 -3.16 -14.48
N ASP A 94 11.80 -2.85 -13.20
CA ASP A 94 12.27 -3.83 -12.22
C ASP A 94 11.24 -4.92 -11.92
N VAL A 95 9.98 -4.69 -12.25
CA VAL A 95 8.88 -5.60 -11.88
C VAL A 95 7.99 -5.94 -13.07
N GLU A 96 8.38 -5.56 -14.29
CA GLU A 96 7.53 -5.80 -15.47
C GLU A 96 7.26 -7.28 -15.73
N ASN A 97 8.11 -8.16 -15.23
CA ASN A 97 7.96 -9.61 -15.36
C ASN A 97 7.18 -10.22 -14.20
N LEU A 98 6.80 -9.43 -13.20
CA LEU A 98 6.03 -9.93 -12.08
C LEU A 98 4.53 -9.87 -12.38
N GLU A 99 3.77 -10.71 -11.66
CA GLU A 99 2.34 -10.75 -11.78
C GLU A 99 1.71 -9.39 -11.47
N GLY A 100 0.69 -9.02 -12.22
CA GLY A 100 -0.07 -7.79 -11.97
C GLY A 100 -0.37 -7.03 -13.25
N SER A 101 -1.39 -6.18 -13.21
CA SER A 101 -1.87 -5.45 -14.39
C SER A 101 -1.45 -3.98 -14.44
N GLY A 102 -0.84 -3.46 -13.36
CA GLY A 102 -0.53 -2.04 -13.27
C GLY A 102 -1.74 -1.16 -12.96
N ILE A 103 -2.85 -1.78 -12.51
CA ILE A 103 -4.08 -1.05 -12.19
C ILE A 103 -4.21 -0.74 -10.69
N GLY A 104 -3.62 -1.56 -9.82
CA GLY A 104 -3.81 -1.47 -8.39
C GLY A 104 -3.52 -0.10 -7.79
N LEU A 105 -2.36 0.47 -8.07
CA LEU A 105 -2.00 1.79 -7.54
C LEU A 105 -2.85 2.90 -8.16
N TYR A 106 -3.12 2.83 -9.45
CA TYR A 106 -4.00 3.77 -10.12
C TYR A 106 -5.39 3.77 -9.48
N LEU A 107 -5.96 2.59 -9.27
CA LEU A 107 -7.28 2.45 -8.67
C LEU A 107 -7.27 2.94 -7.22
N SER A 108 -6.23 2.63 -6.46
CA SER A 108 -6.10 3.09 -5.08
C SER A 108 -6.10 4.61 -4.99
N ARG A 109 -5.40 5.29 -5.91
CA ARG A 109 -5.40 6.75 -5.95
C ARG A 109 -6.79 7.31 -6.26
N LEU A 110 -7.49 6.70 -7.23
CA LEU A 110 -8.85 7.15 -7.56
C LEU A 110 -9.80 6.99 -6.37
N ILE A 111 -9.70 5.87 -5.65
CA ILE A 111 -10.54 5.62 -4.49
C ILE A 111 -10.24 6.64 -3.38
N ALA A 112 -8.95 6.87 -3.10
CA ALA A 112 -8.56 7.82 -2.07
C ALA A 112 -9.08 9.23 -2.40
N GLU A 113 -8.91 9.67 -3.64
CA GLU A 113 -9.40 10.98 -4.08
C GLU A 113 -10.92 11.10 -3.97
N LYS A 114 -11.65 10.04 -4.34
CA LYS A 114 -13.10 10.01 -4.24
C LYS A 114 -13.56 10.12 -2.79
N GLU A 115 -12.81 9.55 -1.87
CA GLU A 115 -13.08 9.60 -0.44
C GLU A 115 -12.47 10.85 0.22
N LYS A 116 -12.10 11.85 -0.59
CA LYS A 116 -11.54 13.13 -0.18
C LYS A 116 -10.20 13.01 0.55
N GLY A 117 -9.47 11.95 0.26
CA GLY A 117 -8.13 11.74 0.77
C GLY A 117 -7.10 11.77 -0.36
N TYR A 118 -5.94 11.22 -0.07
CA TYR A 118 -4.87 11.16 -1.05
C TYR A 118 -3.85 10.09 -0.67
N ILE A 119 -2.97 9.76 -1.62
CA ILE A 119 -1.89 8.79 -1.41
C ILE A 119 -0.56 9.50 -1.62
N GLN A 120 0.40 9.20 -0.74
CA GLN A 120 1.78 9.66 -0.87
C GLN A 120 2.70 8.45 -0.91
N VAL A 121 3.86 8.61 -1.54
CA VAL A 121 4.89 7.58 -1.56
C VAL A 121 6.24 8.23 -1.27
N GLU A 122 7.03 7.56 -0.42
CA GLU A 122 8.42 7.87 -0.21
C GLU A 122 9.19 6.60 -0.48
N SER A 123 10.26 6.67 -1.24
CA SER A 123 11.02 5.48 -1.60
C SER A 123 12.48 5.81 -1.84
N VAL A 124 13.33 4.86 -1.47
CA VAL A 124 14.76 4.91 -1.80
C VAL A 124 15.08 3.61 -2.52
N TYR A 125 15.49 3.72 -3.77
CA TYR A 125 15.80 2.56 -4.59
C TYR A 125 16.88 1.70 -3.92
N GLY A 126 16.62 0.42 -3.82
CA GLY A 126 17.49 -0.54 -3.15
C GLY A 126 17.24 -0.68 -1.65
N LYS A 127 16.38 0.16 -1.05
CA LYS A 127 16.12 0.12 0.40
C LYS A 127 14.67 -0.16 0.75
N GLY A 128 13.73 0.28 -0.06
CA GLY A 128 12.33 0.02 0.17
C GLY A 128 11.44 1.22 -0.07
N SER A 129 10.17 1.07 0.25
CA SER A 129 9.15 2.08 -0.01
C SER A 129 8.21 2.23 1.17
N CYS A 130 7.63 3.41 1.29
CA CYS A 130 6.57 3.70 2.26
C CYS A 130 5.41 4.35 1.52
N PHE A 131 4.29 3.66 1.49
CA PHE A 131 3.05 4.20 0.92
C PHE A 131 2.14 4.62 2.06
N SER A 132 1.63 5.85 1.98
CA SER A 132 0.70 6.39 2.97
C SER A 132 -0.60 6.75 2.26
N VAL A 133 -1.72 6.22 2.75
CA VAL A 133 -3.03 6.66 2.29
C VAL A 133 -3.70 7.45 3.39
N PHE A 134 -4.16 8.65 3.04
CA PHE A 134 -4.86 9.54 3.96
C PHE A 134 -6.34 9.49 3.61
N LEU A 135 -7.15 9.11 4.57
CA LEU A 135 -8.60 9.01 4.40
C LEU A 135 -9.28 10.04 5.29
N ARG A 136 -10.18 10.81 4.71
CA ARG A 136 -10.89 11.82 5.49
C ARG A 136 -11.89 11.16 6.42
N MET A 137 -11.81 11.52 7.69
CA MET A 137 -12.74 11.03 8.71
C MET A 137 -13.85 12.05 8.90
N GLU A 138 -15.07 11.64 8.68
CA GLU A 138 -16.23 12.48 8.94
C GLU A 138 -16.67 12.28 10.37
N LYS A 139 -16.99 13.40 11.00
CA LYS A 139 -17.55 13.36 12.34
C LYS A 139 -19.06 13.18 12.29
#